data_cd06e636ebb646acc8785b8ce6b4f6f3
#
_entry.id   cd06e636ebb646acc8785b8ce6b4f6f3
#
_cell.length_a   1.000
_cell.length_b   1.000
_cell.length_c   1.000
_cell.angle_alpha   90.00
_cell.angle_beta   90.00
_cell.angle_gamma   90.00
#
_symmetry.space_group_name_H-M   'P 1'
#
loop_
_entity.id
_entity.type
_entity.pdbx_description
1 polymer ?
#
loop_
_entity_poly.entity_id
_entity_poly.type
_entity_poly.pdbx_seq_one_letter_code
_entity_poly.pdbx_strand_id
1 'polypeptide(L)'
;MKSNWFKNNWLILVTGLVIGIAALVLGAHGNPGNMGFCIACFLRDTTGALGLHGAEVVQYFRPEIVGILLGSLIAAVAAKEFKGRGGSSPMIRFLLGVFVMIGALMFLGCPLRMVIRIGGGDWNALVGLVGFIVGILVGVVFLKKGFTLGRSYKQTLAEGAAFPVVYVLLFVLWLAAPALFKFSEKGPGSMHTAWGLALVAGLVVGALCQRSRMCMVGGIRNAVMFKDFGLVAGFVTIILTVLVGNLILGKFNPGFTGQPVAHNDGLWNFLGTALMGWGCVLLGGCPLRQLILAGQGESDSAVTVLGMMCGAAFCHNLKLASSADGPTGNGKIAVIVGFVVVLVVSLLFTKKAEE
;
A
#
# COMPACT_ATOMS: atom_id res chain seq x y z
N MET A 1 -14.61 30.91 6.98
CA MET A 1 -13.96 29.86 6.20
C MET A 1 -13.46 28.66 7.03
N LYS A 2 -12.94 28.82 8.26
CA LYS A 2 -12.39 27.72 9.08
C LYS A 2 -13.45 26.68 9.54
N SER A 3 -14.68 27.08 9.86
CA SER A 3 -15.74 26.16 10.35
C SER A 3 -16.18 25.11 9.32
N ASN A 4 -16.11 25.40 8.03
CA ASN A 4 -16.54 24.46 6.98
C ASN A 4 -15.47 23.41 6.64
N TRP A 5 -14.17 23.70 6.85
CA TRP A 5 -13.10 22.77 6.52
C TRP A 5 -13.17 21.50 7.39
N PHE A 6 -13.35 21.63 8.70
CA PHE A 6 -13.51 20.49 9.61
C PHE A 6 -14.76 19.67 9.29
N LYS A 7 -15.89 20.34 9.00
CA LYS A 7 -17.13 19.66 8.57
C LYS A 7 -16.92 18.79 7.32
N ASN A 8 -16.13 19.27 6.37
CA ASN A 8 -15.88 18.58 5.11
C ASN A 8 -14.85 17.43 5.24
N ASN A 9 -13.95 17.52 6.23
CA ASN A 9 -12.82 16.59 6.37
C ASN A 9 -12.89 15.68 7.61
N TRP A 10 -13.95 15.77 8.43
CA TRP A 10 -14.05 15.00 9.67
C TRP A 10 -13.88 13.49 9.48
N LEU A 11 -14.47 12.95 8.39
CA LEU A 11 -14.39 11.52 8.12
C LEU A 11 -12.94 11.07 7.81
N ILE A 12 -12.17 11.92 7.12
CA ILE A 12 -10.75 11.65 6.84
C ILE A 12 -9.94 11.66 8.13
N LEU A 13 -10.20 12.61 9.03
CA LEU A 13 -9.54 12.69 10.33
C LEU A 13 -9.88 11.48 11.21
N VAL A 14 -11.16 11.11 11.29
CA VAL A 14 -11.60 9.90 11.99
C VAL A 14 -10.96 8.64 11.39
N THR A 15 -10.91 8.54 10.06
CA THR A 15 -10.24 7.42 9.39
C THR A 15 -8.76 7.35 9.77
N GLY A 16 -8.06 8.50 9.77
CA GLY A 16 -6.65 8.56 10.20
C GLY A 16 -6.45 8.13 11.65
N LEU A 17 -7.32 8.60 12.56
CA LEU A 17 -7.30 8.22 13.98
C LEU A 17 -7.50 6.71 14.15
N VAL A 18 -8.51 6.14 13.50
CA VAL A 18 -8.83 4.70 13.59
C VAL A 18 -7.69 3.85 13.00
N ILE A 19 -7.11 4.25 11.87
CA ILE A 19 -5.95 3.55 11.30
C ILE A 19 -4.77 3.57 12.29
N GLY A 20 -4.48 4.73 12.89
CA GLY A 20 -3.40 4.86 13.88
C GLY A 20 -3.63 3.96 15.11
N ILE A 21 -4.83 3.97 15.67
CA ILE A 21 -5.21 3.11 16.81
C ILE A 21 -5.10 1.63 16.41
N ALA A 22 -5.67 1.24 15.28
CA ALA A 22 -5.62 -0.14 14.81
C ALA A 22 -4.17 -0.62 14.55
N ALA A 23 -3.30 0.26 14.03
CA ALA A 23 -1.89 -0.06 13.86
C ALA A 23 -1.17 -0.31 15.19
N LEU A 24 -1.47 0.49 16.22
CA LEU A 24 -0.93 0.31 17.57
C LEU A 24 -1.46 -1.00 18.20
N VAL A 25 -2.76 -1.26 18.09
CA VAL A 25 -3.40 -2.47 18.61
C VAL A 25 -2.79 -3.72 17.96
N LEU A 26 -2.72 -3.78 16.63
CA LEU A 26 -2.12 -4.92 15.93
C LEU A 26 -0.64 -5.11 16.29
N GLY A 27 0.12 -4.02 16.42
CA GLY A 27 1.52 -4.07 16.84
C GLY A 27 1.71 -4.47 18.33
N ALA A 28 0.72 -4.20 19.19
CA ALA A 28 0.72 -4.66 20.57
C ALA A 28 0.34 -6.15 20.72
N HIS A 29 -0.42 -6.70 19.75
CA HIS A 29 -0.93 -8.08 19.78
C HIS A 29 -0.21 -9.03 18.81
N GLY A 30 1.00 -8.70 18.36
CA GLY A 30 1.85 -9.66 17.66
C GLY A 30 2.32 -9.27 16.26
N ASN A 31 1.75 -8.26 15.60
CA ASN A 31 2.29 -7.78 14.35
C ASN A 31 3.69 -7.14 14.59
N PRO A 32 4.61 -7.18 13.62
CA PRO A 32 5.93 -6.56 13.76
C PRO A 32 5.83 -5.08 14.11
N GLY A 33 6.79 -4.57 14.89
CA GLY A 33 6.86 -3.16 15.25
C GLY A 33 6.80 -2.24 14.04
N ASN A 34 6.05 -1.14 14.15
CA ASN A 34 5.80 -0.18 13.07
C ASN A 34 5.24 -0.81 11.77
N MET A 35 4.59 -1.99 11.85
CA MET A 35 4.01 -2.72 10.72
C MET A 35 2.56 -3.19 11.03
N GLY A 36 1.84 -2.44 11.86
CA GLY A 36 0.44 -2.74 12.17
C GLY A 36 -0.43 -2.81 10.91
N PHE A 37 -0.25 -1.85 9.99
CA PHE A 37 -0.77 -1.91 8.64
C PHE A 37 0.34 -1.61 7.62
N CYS A 38 0.66 -2.59 6.77
CA CYS A 38 1.53 -2.41 5.62
C CYS A 38 1.03 -3.22 4.45
N ILE A 39 0.35 -2.58 3.51
CA ILE A 39 -0.27 -3.31 2.39
C ILE A 39 0.77 -4.06 1.56
N ALA A 40 1.92 -3.44 1.26
CA ALA A 40 2.99 -4.11 0.51
C ALA A 40 3.54 -5.34 1.25
N CYS A 41 3.81 -5.20 2.58
CA CYS A 41 4.31 -6.33 3.37
C CYS A 41 3.25 -7.44 3.51
N PHE A 42 1.99 -7.08 3.67
CA PHE A 42 0.91 -8.05 3.81
C PHE A 42 0.62 -8.79 2.50
N LEU A 43 0.68 -8.11 1.35
CA LEU A 43 0.60 -8.76 0.04
C LEU A 43 1.82 -9.68 -0.19
N ARG A 44 3.02 -9.24 0.18
CA ARG A 44 4.24 -10.05 0.14
C ARG A 44 4.09 -11.33 0.97
N ASP A 45 3.69 -11.20 2.24
CA ASP A 45 3.55 -12.33 3.14
C ASP A 45 2.47 -13.31 2.64
N THR A 46 1.33 -12.80 2.14
CA THR A 46 0.28 -13.61 1.52
C THR A 46 0.80 -14.34 0.27
N THR A 47 1.59 -13.65 -0.57
CA THR A 47 2.24 -14.26 -1.76
C THR A 47 3.16 -15.40 -1.36
N GLY A 48 3.90 -15.24 -0.26
CA GLY A 48 4.75 -16.29 0.31
C GLY A 48 3.95 -17.44 0.90
N ALA A 49 2.86 -17.17 1.61
CA ALA A 49 1.97 -18.21 2.13
C ALA A 49 1.36 -19.06 1.01
N LEU A 50 1.10 -18.47 -0.16
CA LEU A 50 0.65 -19.18 -1.36
C LEU A 50 1.77 -19.96 -2.07
N GLY A 51 3.01 -19.94 -1.55
CA GLY A 51 4.15 -20.64 -2.12
C GLY A 51 4.74 -19.99 -3.38
N LEU A 52 4.36 -18.76 -3.73
CA LEU A 52 4.86 -18.07 -4.92
C LEU A 52 6.29 -17.52 -4.75
N HIS A 53 6.83 -17.51 -3.54
CA HIS A 53 8.25 -17.28 -3.27
C HIS A 53 8.78 -18.13 -2.10
N GLY A 54 10.09 -18.38 -2.11
CA GLY A 54 10.79 -19.24 -1.15
C GLY A 54 11.39 -18.53 0.07
N ALA A 55 11.07 -17.25 0.33
CA ALA A 55 11.63 -16.53 1.47
C ALA A 55 10.90 -16.92 2.78
N GLU A 56 11.46 -17.87 3.51
CA GLU A 56 10.88 -18.50 4.70
C GLU A 56 10.56 -17.53 5.86
N VAL A 57 11.14 -16.34 5.87
CA VAL A 57 10.94 -15.34 6.94
C VAL A 57 9.74 -14.41 6.72
N VAL A 58 9.03 -14.52 5.57
CA VAL A 58 7.93 -13.62 5.18
C VAL A 58 6.78 -14.40 4.50
N GLN A 59 6.36 -15.50 5.12
CA GLN A 59 5.30 -16.39 4.64
C GLN A 59 4.20 -16.48 5.69
N TYR A 60 3.11 -15.74 5.49
CA TYR A 60 1.91 -15.81 6.32
C TYR A 60 0.72 -15.25 5.54
N PHE A 61 -0.39 -15.96 5.52
CA PHE A 61 -1.62 -15.45 4.93
C PHE A 61 -2.20 -14.35 5.82
N ARG A 62 -2.26 -13.11 5.32
CA ARG A 62 -2.62 -11.93 6.10
C ARG A 62 -4.13 -11.64 6.08
N PRO A 63 -4.88 -11.96 7.15
CA PRO A 63 -6.33 -11.71 7.21
C PRO A 63 -6.69 -10.22 7.12
N GLU A 64 -5.77 -9.32 7.44
CA GLU A 64 -5.95 -7.87 7.29
C GLU A 64 -6.29 -7.49 5.83
N ILE A 65 -5.70 -8.16 4.83
CA ILE A 65 -5.98 -7.90 3.41
C ILE A 65 -7.41 -8.32 3.07
N VAL A 66 -7.85 -9.49 3.55
CA VAL A 66 -9.23 -9.98 3.38
C VAL A 66 -10.20 -8.99 4.02
N GLY A 67 -9.90 -8.57 5.26
CA GLY A 67 -10.69 -7.58 5.99
C GLY A 67 -10.84 -6.26 5.21
N ILE A 68 -9.73 -5.70 4.70
CA ILE A 68 -9.76 -4.46 3.93
C ILE A 68 -10.61 -4.61 2.66
N LEU A 69 -10.46 -5.70 1.92
CA LEU A 69 -11.26 -5.98 0.72
C LEU A 69 -12.75 -6.09 1.05
N LEU A 70 -13.10 -6.89 2.05
CA LEU A 70 -14.49 -7.07 2.48
C LEU A 70 -15.09 -5.79 3.06
N GLY A 71 -14.35 -5.07 3.89
CA GLY A 71 -14.80 -3.79 4.46
C GLY A 71 -15.09 -2.76 3.37
N SER A 72 -14.23 -2.68 2.35
CA SER A 72 -14.46 -1.78 1.23
C SER A 72 -15.63 -2.24 0.34
N LEU A 73 -15.78 -3.56 0.11
CA LEU A 73 -16.91 -4.14 -0.62
C LEU A 73 -18.24 -3.83 0.09
N ILE A 74 -18.35 -4.14 1.38
CA ILE A 74 -19.55 -3.89 2.18
C ILE A 74 -19.91 -2.40 2.17
N ALA A 75 -18.93 -1.52 2.41
CA ALA A 75 -19.16 -0.08 2.39
C ALA A 75 -19.58 0.43 1.01
N ALA A 76 -19.00 -0.10 -0.08
CA ALA A 76 -19.36 0.27 -1.45
C ALA A 76 -20.77 -0.21 -1.82
N VAL A 77 -21.15 -1.43 -1.43
CA VAL A 77 -22.52 -1.96 -1.65
C VAL A 77 -23.54 -1.15 -0.86
N ALA A 78 -23.29 -0.91 0.43
CA ALA A 78 -24.18 -0.13 1.29
C ALA A 78 -24.39 1.31 0.77
N ALA A 79 -23.34 1.91 0.20
CA ALA A 79 -23.39 3.24 -0.40
C ALA A 79 -23.89 3.25 -1.87
N LYS A 80 -24.24 2.11 -2.44
CA LYS A 80 -24.62 1.95 -3.86
C LYS A 80 -23.52 2.41 -4.84
N GLU A 81 -22.26 2.28 -4.42
CA GLU A 81 -21.07 2.68 -5.18
C GLU A 81 -20.31 1.49 -5.79
N PHE A 82 -20.71 0.25 -5.47
CA PHE A 82 -20.14 -0.94 -6.09
C PHE A 82 -20.50 -0.99 -7.58
N LYS A 83 -19.47 -1.02 -8.43
CA LYS A 83 -19.63 -1.03 -9.90
C LYS A 83 -18.52 -1.87 -10.52
N GLY A 84 -18.88 -2.89 -11.30
CA GLY A 84 -17.94 -3.61 -12.17
C GLY A 84 -17.40 -2.66 -13.24
N ARG A 85 -16.09 -2.37 -13.20
CA ARG A 85 -15.40 -1.53 -14.17
C ARG A 85 -13.97 -2.01 -14.38
N GLY A 86 -13.47 -1.90 -15.61
CA GLY A 86 -12.09 -2.26 -15.94
C GLY A 86 -11.79 -2.10 -17.43
N GLY A 87 -10.64 -2.62 -17.84
CA GLY A 87 -10.20 -2.59 -19.24
C GLY A 87 -9.34 -1.38 -19.64
N SER A 88 -8.91 -0.57 -18.66
CA SER A 88 -8.00 0.55 -18.86
C SER A 88 -6.55 0.08 -18.76
N SER A 89 -5.98 -0.35 -19.90
CA SER A 89 -4.59 -0.80 -20.05
C SER A 89 -4.15 -1.82 -18.96
N PRO A 90 -4.81 -2.98 -18.84
CA PRO A 90 -4.56 -3.91 -17.73
C PRO A 90 -3.11 -4.39 -17.63
N MET A 91 -2.45 -4.62 -18.78
CA MET A 91 -1.06 -5.07 -18.82
C MET A 91 -0.09 -4.02 -18.27
N ILE A 92 -0.31 -2.74 -18.57
CA ILE A 92 0.50 -1.64 -18.05
C ILE A 92 0.25 -1.45 -16.54
N ARG A 93 -1.00 -1.61 -16.09
CA ARG A 93 -1.33 -1.57 -14.67
C ARG A 93 -0.66 -2.70 -13.89
N PHE A 94 -0.65 -3.91 -14.46
CA PHE A 94 0.09 -5.03 -13.89
C PHE A 94 1.59 -4.71 -13.78
N LEU A 95 2.21 -4.25 -14.86
CA LEU A 95 3.64 -3.90 -14.91
C LEU A 95 3.99 -2.80 -13.90
N LEU A 96 3.20 -1.72 -13.86
CA LEU A 96 3.40 -0.66 -12.87
C LEU A 96 3.22 -1.18 -11.45
N GLY A 97 2.28 -2.10 -11.21
CA GLY A 97 2.12 -2.79 -9.92
C GLY A 97 3.37 -3.53 -9.48
N VAL A 98 4.03 -4.25 -10.41
CA VAL A 98 5.32 -4.92 -10.16
C VAL A 98 6.38 -3.91 -9.69
N PHE A 99 6.57 -2.79 -10.41
CA PHE A 99 7.59 -1.80 -10.06
C PHE A 99 7.25 -1.00 -8.80
N VAL A 100 5.99 -0.74 -8.52
CA VAL A 100 5.54 -0.18 -7.24
C VAL A 100 5.92 -1.11 -6.08
N MET A 101 5.77 -2.43 -6.24
CA MET A 101 6.17 -3.39 -5.22
C MET A 101 7.68 -3.47 -5.07
N ILE A 102 8.47 -3.43 -6.16
CA ILE A 102 9.94 -3.37 -6.09
C ILE A 102 10.39 -2.15 -5.28
N GLY A 103 9.83 -0.96 -5.57
CA GLY A 103 10.12 0.25 -4.79
C GLY A 103 9.71 0.14 -3.33
N ALA A 104 8.55 -0.46 -3.05
CA ALA A 104 8.04 -0.66 -1.70
C ALA A 104 8.91 -1.66 -0.90
N LEU A 105 9.42 -2.72 -1.52
CA LEU A 105 10.27 -3.73 -0.87
C LEU A 105 11.74 -3.31 -0.82
N MET A 106 12.16 -2.32 -1.61
CA MET A 106 13.43 -1.62 -1.40
C MET A 106 13.39 -0.82 -0.09
N PHE A 107 12.32 -0.08 0.17
CA PHE A 107 12.10 0.71 1.40
C PHE A 107 11.63 -0.15 2.59
N LEU A 108 11.19 -1.38 2.35
CA LEU A 108 10.54 -2.27 3.31
C LEU A 108 9.20 -1.71 3.84
N GLY A 109 8.39 -1.13 2.96
CA GLY A 109 7.07 -0.65 3.36
C GLY A 109 6.31 0.12 2.29
N CYS A 110 4.97 0.13 2.39
CA CYS A 110 4.11 0.99 1.59
C CYS A 110 3.99 2.40 2.22
N PRO A 111 3.38 3.38 1.54
CA PRO A 111 3.23 4.73 2.08
C PRO A 111 2.44 4.79 3.39
N LEU A 112 1.49 3.87 3.61
CA LEU A 112 0.78 3.79 4.89
C LEU A 112 1.72 3.39 6.02
N ARG A 113 2.57 2.38 5.81
CA ARG A 113 3.58 2.00 6.78
C ARG A 113 4.61 3.11 7.01
N MET A 114 4.96 3.87 5.97
CA MET A 114 5.88 4.99 6.08
C MET A 114 5.42 5.99 7.15
N VAL A 115 4.14 6.41 7.13
CA VAL A 115 3.60 7.35 8.14
C VAL A 115 3.50 6.72 9.53
N ILE A 116 3.25 5.41 9.62
CA ILE A 116 3.29 4.67 10.90
C ILE A 116 4.72 4.64 11.45
N ARG A 117 5.74 4.37 10.61
CA ARG A 117 7.17 4.41 10.99
C ARG A 117 7.59 5.79 11.48
N ILE A 118 7.13 6.87 10.83
CA ILE A 118 7.39 8.26 11.28
C ILE A 118 6.82 8.46 12.69
N GLY A 119 5.58 8.05 12.94
CA GLY A 119 4.97 8.10 14.27
C GLY A 119 5.68 7.21 15.31
N GLY A 120 6.42 6.18 14.88
CA GLY A 120 7.26 5.34 15.72
C GLY A 120 8.66 5.91 16.03
N GLY A 121 9.04 7.02 15.37
CA GLY A 121 10.36 7.65 15.54
C GLY A 121 11.41 7.24 14.50
N ASP A 122 11.03 6.50 13.46
CA ASP A 122 11.96 6.04 12.43
C ASP A 122 12.28 7.17 11.43
N TRP A 123 13.50 7.71 11.53
CA TRP A 123 13.96 8.79 10.66
C TRP A 123 14.27 8.34 9.23
N ASN A 124 14.50 7.03 8.99
CA ASN A 124 14.62 6.51 7.64
C ASN A 124 13.31 6.69 6.86
N ALA A 125 12.18 6.68 7.56
CA ALA A 125 10.87 6.92 6.96
C ALA A 125 10.66 8.39 6.55
N LEU A 126 11.33 9.35 7.20
CA LEU A 126 11.33 10.75 6.75
C LEU A 126 12.09 10.89 5.44
N VAL A 127 13.26 10.24 5.31
CA VAL A 127 14.01 10.18 4.05
C VAL A 127 13.15 9.55 2.95
N GLY A 128 12.47 8.44 3.28
CA GLY A 128 11.53 7.80 2.38
C GLY A 128 10.36 8.71 1.98
N LEU A 129 9.83 9.52 2.91
CA LEU A 129 8.77 10.48 2.61
C LEU A 129 9.21 11.53 1.59
N VAL A 130 10.45 12.04 1.71
CA VAL A 130 11.00 12.99 0.74
C VAL A 130 11.10 12.33 -0.64
N GLY A 131 11.64 11.10 -0.74
CA GLY A 131 11.68 10.35 -1.99
C GLY A 131 10.29 10.13 -2.59
N PHE A 132 9.33 9.74 -1.77
CA PHE A 132 7.95 9.52 -2.18
C PHE A 132 7.30 10.80 -2.74
N ILE A 133 7.51 11.95 -2.08
CA ILE A 133 7.05 13.25 -2.58
C ILE A 133 7.67 13.56 -3.93
N VAL A 134 8.99 13.40 -4.08
CA VAL A 134 9.69 13.65 -5.35
C VAL A 134 9.14 12.76 -6.46
N GLY A 135 8.94 11.47 -6.21
CA GLY A 135 8.34 10.55 -7.17
C GLY A 135 6.93 10.97 -7.59
N ILE A 136 6.09 11.41 -6.63
CA ILE A 136 4.76 11.94 -6.92
C ILE A 136 4.85 13.21 -7.78
N LEU A 137 5.75 14.12 -7.48
CA LEU A 137 5.92 15.36 -8.26
C LEU A 137 6.30 15.05 -9.71
N VAL A 138 7.22 14.10 -9.94
CA VAL A 138 7.55 13.62 -11.30
C VAL A 138 6.31 13.06 -11.98
N GLY A 139 5.54 12.19 -11.32
CA GLY A 139 4.30 11.65 -11.87
C GLY A 139 3.26 12.73 -12.19
N VAL A 140 3.13 13.76 -11.35
CA VAL A 140 2.24 14.90 -11.58
C VAL A 140 2.64 15.69 -12.83
N VAL A 141 3.94 15.82 -13.13
CA VAL A 141 4.38 16.46 -14.39
C VAL A 141 3.82 15.71 -15.61
N PHE A 142 3.87 14.37 -15.61
CA PHE A 142 3.31 13.58 -16.70
C PHE A 142 1.77 13.65 -16.76
N LEU A 143 1.09 13.67 -15.59
CA LEU A 143 -0.36 13.91 -15.57
C LEU A 143 -0.74 15.25 -16.19
N LYS A 144 -0.01 16.33 -15.87
CA LYS A 144 -0.24 17.66 -16.46
C LYS A 144 0.05 17.68 -17.97
N LYS A 145 0.94 16.84 -18.45
CA LYS A 145 1.22 16.66 -19.89
C LYS A 145 0.22 15.74 -20.62
N GLY A 146 -0.84 15.28 -19.94
CA GLY A 146 -1.90 14.47 -20.53
C GLY A 146 -1.68 12.96 -20.45
N PHE A 147 -0.84 12.46 -19.54
CA PHE A 147 -0.71 11.02 -19.27
C PHE A 147 -2.06 10.39 -18.95
N THR A 148 -2.38 9.29 -19.60
CA THR A 148 -3.60 8.52 -19.35
C THR A 148 -3.42 7.05 -19.72
N LEU A 149 -3.94 6.16 -18.89
CA LEU A 149 -4.04 4.72 -19.20
C LEU A 149 -5.33 4.36 -19.96
N GLY A 150 -6.08 5.37 -20.40
CA GLY A 150 -7.35 5.21 -21.09
C GLY A 150 -8.55 5.16 -20.15
N ARG A 151 -9.73 4.90 -20.71
CA ARG A 151 -10.99 4.82 -19.96
C ARG A 151 -11.26 3.39 -19.53
N SER A 152 -11.81 3.22 -18.33
CA SER A 152 -12.41 1.94 -17.94
C SER A 152 -13.82 1.82 -18.52
N TYR A 153 -14.22 0.59 -18.81
CA TYR A 153 -15.53 0.24 -19.34
C TYR A 153 -16.37 -0.44 -18.27
N LYS A 154 -17.69 -0.37 -18.41
CA LYS A 154 -18.61 -1.10 -17.56
C LYS A 154 -18.44 -2.60 -17.79
N GLN A 155 -18.26 -3.32 -16.72
CA GLN A 155 -18.20 -4.79 -16.67
C GLN A 155 -19.38 -5.36 -15.89
N THR A 156 -19.52 -6.69 -15.90
CA THR A 156 -20.51 -7.37 -15.07
C THR A 156 -20.20 -7.24 -13.59
N LEU A 157 -21.21 -7.38 -12.75
CA LEU A 157 -21.01 -7.40 -11.30
C LEU A 157 -20.15 -8.59 -10.86
N ALA A 158 -20.23 -9.71 -11.56
CA ALA A 158 -19.41 -10.88 -11.30
C ALA A 158 -17.92 -10.61 -11.53
N GLU A 159 -17.56 -9.93 -12.63
CA GLU A 159 -16.16 -9.53 -12.89
C GLU A 159 -15.64 -8.57 -11.81
N GLY A 160 -16.46 -7.60 -11.38
CA GLY A 160 -16.09 -6.68 -10.30
C GLY A 160 -15.93 -7.38 -8.95
N ALA A 161 -16.71 -8.42 -8.68
CA ALA A 161 -16.67 -9.18 -7.42
C ALA A 161 -15.61 -10.30 -7.42
N ALA A 162 -15.08 -10.68 -8.58
CA ALA A 162 -14.20 -11.84 -8.71
C ALA A 162 -12.99 -11.78 -7.76
N PHE A 163 -12.30 -10.64 -7.68
CA PHE A 163 -11.12 -10.49 -6.84
C PHE A 163 -11.42 -10.60 -5.34
N PRO A 164 -12.40 -9.87 -4.75
CA PRO A 164 -12.83 -10.08 -3.37
C PRO A 164 -13.27 -11.53 -3.09
N VAL A 165 -14.03 -12.14 -3.99
CA VAL A 165 -14.50 -13.53 -3.83
C VAL A 165 -13.33 -14.51 -3.78
N VAL A 166 -12.34 -14.39 -4.68
CA VAL A 166 -11.14 -15.24 -4.66
C VAL A 166 -10.40 -15.10 -3.33
N TYR A 167 -10.23 -13.88 -2.81
CA TYR A 167 -9.57 -13.68 -1.51
C TYR A 167 -10.34 -14.28 -0.34
N VAL A 168 -11.68 -14.24 -0.37
CA VAL A 168 -12.53 -14.90 0.64
C VAL A 168 -12.39 -16.41 0.55
N LEU A 169 -12.41 -16.98 -0.65
CA LEU A 169 -12.21 -18.42 -0.86
C LEU A 169 -10.84 -18.88 -0.38
N LEU A 170 -9.77 -18.11 -0.66
CA LEU A 170 -8.43 -18.37 -0.15
C LEU A 170 -8.38 -18.31 1.38
N PHE A 171 -9.08 -17.37 1.99
CA PHE A 171 -9.18 -17.25 3.45
C PHE A 171 -9.91 -18.43 4.08
N VAL A 172 -11.04 -18.86 3.50
CA VAL A 172 -11.77 -20.05 3.95
C VAL A 172 -10.90 -21.30 3.78
N LEU A 173 -10.21 -21.42 2.66
CA LEU A 173 -9.28 -22.54 2.42
C LEU A 173 -8.12 -22.53 3.43
N TRP A 174 -7.56 -21.36 3.74
CA TRP A 174 -6.51 -21.22 4.75
C TRP A 174 -6.96 -21.65 6.15
N LEU A 175 -8.22 -21.36 6.52
CA LEU A 175 -8.80 -21.82 7.80
C LEU A 175 -9.10 -23.33 7.80
N ALA A 176 -9.61 -23.86 6.68
CA ALA A 176 -10.04 -25.27 6.57
C ALA A 176 -8.87 -26.23 6.31
N ALA A 177 -7.86 -25.80 5.57
CA ALA A 177 -6.73 -26.63 5.15
C ALA A 177 -5.40 -25.85 5.24
N PRO A 178 -4.95 -25.47 6.45
CA PRO A 178 -3.74 -24.65 6.64
C PRO A 178 -2.48 -25.32 6.09
N ALA A 179 -2.44 -26.65 6.01
CA ALA A 179 -1.31 -27.40 5.47
C ALA A 179 -1.00 -27.10 3.97
N LEU A 180 -1.94 -26.52 3.24
CA LEU A 180 -1.72 -26.08 1.86
C LEU A 180 -0.93 -24.77 1.77
N PHE A 181 -0.77 -24.06 2.87
CA PHE A 181 -0.10 -22.77 2.92
C PHE A 181 1.27 -22.88 3.59
N LYS A 182 2.16 -21.97 3.23
CA LYS A 182 3.46 -21.82 3.88
C LYS A 182 3.36 -20.90 5.08
N PHE A 183 4.10 -21.22 6.13
CA PHE A 183 4.17 -20.45 7.38
C PHE A 183 5.63 -20.20 7.73
N SER A 184 5.92 -18.97 8.16
CA SER A 184 7.24 -18.63 8.70
C SER A 184 7.36 -19.08 10.16
N GLU A 185 8.47 -19.73 10.50
CA GLU A 185 8.83 -20.05 11.88
C GLU A 185 9.59 -18.88 12.57
N LYS A 186 10.19 -18.00 11.79
CA LYS A 186 11.00 -16.86 12.26
C LYS A 186 10.79 -15.64 11.36
N GLY A 187 11.26 -14.48 11.82
CA GLY A 187 11.19 -13.22 11.09
C GLY A 187 9.79 -12.60 11.05
N PRO A 188 9.57 -11.57 10.20
CA PRO A 188 8.31 -10.82 10.18
C PRO A 188 7.06 -11.64 9.84
N GLY A 189 7.21 -12.76 9.12
CA GLY A 189 6.10 -13.64 8.76
C GLY A 189 5.57 -14.45 9.94
N SER A 190 6.43 -14.79 10.93
CA SER A 190 6.00 -15.47 12.16
C SER A 190 5.35 -14.55 13.17
N MET A 191 5.51 -13.23 12.98
CA MET A 191 4.93 -12.21 13.84
C MET A 191 3.56 -11.79 13.28
N HIS A 192 2.49 -12.18 13.94
CA HIS A 192 1.13 -11.87 13.54
C HIS A 192 0.17 -11.86 14.71
N THR A 193 -0.81 -11.00 14.62
CA THR A 193 -1.95 -10.95 15.54
C THR A 193 -2.90 -12.12 15.28
N ALA A 194 -3.75 -12.45 16.28
CA ALA A 194 -4.84 -13.41 16.11
C ALA A 194 -5.69 -13.04 14.88
N TRP A 195 -5.97 -14.04 14.04
CA TRP A 195 -6.61 -13.83 12.73
C TRP A 195 -7.95 -13.07 12.81
N GLY A 196 -8.74 -13.32 13.87
CA GLY A 196 -10.03 -12.63 14.05
C GLY A 196 -9.85 -11.12 14.30
N LEU A 197 -8.87 -10.72 15.13
CA LEU A 197 -8.57 -9.32 15.38
C LEU A 197 -8.00 -8.64 14.12
N ALA A 198 -7.11 -9.33 13.40
CA ALA A 198 -6.55 -8.87 12.13
C ALA A 198 -7.65 -8.63 11.07
N LEU A 199 -8.59 -9.57 10.94
CA LEU A 199 -9.73 -9.47 10.03
C LEU A 199 -10.63 -8.30 10.37
N VAL A 200 -11.03 -8.15 11.65
CA VAL A 200 -11.91 -7.06 12.11
C VAL A 200 -11.23 -5.70 11.93
N ALA A 201 -9.97 -5.57 12.29
CA ALA A 201 -9.21 -4.33 12.05
C ALA A 201 -9.17 -3.98 10.55
N GLY A 202 -8.93 -4.97 9.69
CA GLY A 202 -8.99 -4.81 8.25
C GLY A 202 -10.37 -4.37 7.76
N LEU A 203 -11.46 -5.00 8.23
CA LEU A 203 -12.85 -4.64 7.88
C LEU A 203 -13.16 -3.17 8.20
N VAL A 204 -12.85 -2.74 9.40
CA VAL A 204 -13.10 -1.35 9.83
C VAL A 204 -12.28 -0.36 9.00
N VAL A 205 -10.98 -0.61 8.84
CA VAL A 205 -10.10 0.25 8.03
C VAL A 205 -10.55 0.26 6.57
N GLY A 206 -10.92 -0.88 6.00
CA GLY A 206 -11.40 -1.00 4.63
C GLY A 206 -12.66 -0.17 4.38
N ALA A 207 -13.65 -0.28 5.26
CA ALA A 207 -14.90 0.47 5.18
C ALA A 207 -14.68 1.99 5.30
N LEU A 208 -13.89 2.42 6.29
CA LEU A 208 -13.57 3.83 6.49
C LEU A 208 -12.76 4.42 5.33
N CYS A 209 -11.75 3.70 4.82
CA CYS A 209 -10.95 4.15 3.68
C CYS A 209 -11.77 4.22 2.38
N GLN A 210 -12.76 3.34 2.20
CA GLN A 210 -13.68 3.42 1.08
C GLN A 210 -14.50 4.71 1.15
N ARG A 211 -15.08 5.02 2.32
CA ARG A 211 -15.93 6.20 2.52
C ARG A 211 -15.15 7.53 2.50
N SER A 212 -13.99 7.57 3.12
CA SER A 212 -13.15 8.77 3.19
C SER A 212 -12.29 9.01 1.93
N ARG A 213 -12.24 8.03 1.02
CA ARG A 213 -11.34 8.07 -0.16
C ARG A 213 -9.86 8.17 0.22
N MET A 214 -9.47 7.70 1.40
CA MET A 214 -8.11 7.78 1.90
C MET A 214 -7.09 7.26 0.88
N CYS A 215 -6.10 8.09 0.55
CA CYS A 215 -5.05 7.75 -0.41
C CYS A 215 -3.81 8.62 -0.17
N MET A 216 -2.67 8.01 0.14
CA MET A 216 -1.42 8.72 0.42
C MET A 216 -0.94 9.53 -0.79
N VAL A 217 -0.95 8.92 -1.98
CA VAL A 217 -0.60 9.60 -3.23
C VAL A 217 -1.60 10.72 -3.54
N GLY A 218 -2.90 10.43 -3.38
CA GLY A 218 -3.96 11.41 -3.61
C GLY A 218 -3.80 12.65 -2.76
N GLY A 219 -3.36 12.51 -1.52
CA GLY A 219 -3.13 13.64 -0.62
C GLY A 219 -2.07 14.61 -1.14
N ILE A 220 -0.88 14.10 -1.45
CA ILE A 220 0.22 14.93 -1.95
C ILE A 220 -0.11 15.48 -3.33
N ARG A 221 -0.65 14.65 -4.24
CA ARG A 221 -1.08 15.08 -5.57
C ARG A 221 -2.11 16.21 -5.50
N ASN A 222 -3.14 16.09 -4.68
CA ASN A 222 -4.21 17.08 -4.56
C ASN A 222 -3.69 18.37 -3.92
N ALA A 223 -2.81 18.28 -2.93
CA ALA A 223 -2.17 19.46 -2.33
C ALA A 223 -1.37 20.25 -3.38
N VAL A 224 -0.65 19.57 -4.27
CA VAL A 224 0.17 20.21 -5.32
C VAL A 224 -0.68 20.74 -6.49
N MET A 225 -1.68 19.96 -6.93
CA MET A 225 -2.49 20.32 -8.11
C MET A 225 -3.63 21.28 -7.80
N PHE A 226 -4.27 21.14 -6.63
CA PHE A 226 -5.53 21.80 -6.30
C PHE A 226 -5.48 22.58 -4.98
N LYS A 227 -4.34 22.59 -4.27
CA LYS A 227 -4.18 23.15 -2.92
C LYS A 227 -5.19 22.58 -1.91
N ASP A 228 -5.63 21.33 -2.14
CA ASP A 228 -6.52 20.59 -1.23
C ASP A 228 -5.69 19.71 -0.29
N PHE A 229 -5.72 20.05 0.99
CA PHE A 229 -4.97 19.39 2.06
C PHE A 229 -5.82 18.40 2.89
N GLY A 230 -7.06 18.13 2.50
CA GLY A 230 -7.96 17.26 3.27
C GLY A 230 -7.36 15.87 3.49
N LEU A 231 -6.90 15.19 2.43
CA LEU A 231 -6.27 13.87 2.55
C LEU A 231 -4.92 13.92 3.28
N VAL A 232 -4.15 15.00 3.16
CA VAL A 232 -2.89 15.19 3.91
C VAL A 232 -3.15 15.22 5.40
N ALA A 233 -4.22 15.89 5.83
CA ALA A 233 -4.61 15.94 7.25
C ALA A 233 -4.88 14.54 7.82
N GLY A 234 -5.44 13.61 7.02
CA GLY A 234 -5.59 12.21 7.44
C GLY A 234 -4.25 11.52 7.73
N PHE A 235 -3.20 11.79 6.92
CA PHE A 235 -1.86 11.23 7.17
C PHE A 235 -1.23 11.81 8.43
N VAL A 236 -1.35 13.13 8.60
CA VAL A 236 -0.89 13.80 9.82
C VAL A 236 -1.59 13.22 11.03
N THR A 237 -2.88 12.96 10.95
CA THR A 237 -3.64 12.31 12.03
C THR A 237 -3.10 10.91 12.35
N ILE A 238 -2.76 10.10 11.33
CA ILE A 238 -2.13 8.78 11.56
C ILE A 238 -0.80 8.96 12.31
N ILE A 239 0.07 9.86 11.82
CA ILE A 239 1.39 10.12 12.45
C ILE A 239 1.22 10.52 13.91
N LEU A 240 0.34 11.48 14.19
CA LEU A 240 0.13 11.99 15.55
C LEU A 240 -0.47 10.91 16.45
N THR A 241 -1.43 10.13 15.97
CA THR A 241 -2.04 9.04 16.74
C THR A 241 -1.00 7.98 17.10
N VAL A 242 -0.18 7.56 16.12
CA VAL A 242 0.86 6.56 16.35
C VAL A 242 1.97 7.11 17.24
N LEU A 243 2.36 8.38 17.08
CA LEU A 243 3.34 9.05 17.93
C LEU A 243 2.88 9.06 19.40
N VAL A 244 1.68 9.58 19.66
CA VAL A 244 1.11 9.64 21.02
C VAL A 244 0.97 8.23 21.60
N GLY A 245 0.47 7.28 20.82
CA GLY A 245 0.34 5.90 21.28
C GLY A 245 1.68 5.23 21.60
N ASN A 246 2.72 5.43 20.77
CA ASN A 246 4.04 4.89 21.06
C ASN A 246 4.72 5.57 22.26
N LEU A 247 4.47 6.86 22.49
CA LEU A 247 4.93 7.55 23.70
C LEU A 247 4.28 6.96 24.96
N ILE A 248 2.96 6.75 24.94
CA ILE A 248 2.22 6.14 26.07
C ILE A 248 2.68 4.69 26.31
N LEU A 249 2.93 3.92 25.25
CA LEU A 249 3.35 2.52 25.35
C LEU A 249 4.85 2.33 25.62
N GLY A 250 5.64 3.41 25.69
CA GLY A 250 7.10 3.34 25.82
C GLY A 250 7.81 2.69 24.62
N LYS A 251 7.19 2.71 23.45
CA LYS A 251 7.72 2.10 22.20
C LYS A 251 8.24 3.13 21.20
N PHE A 252 8.28 4.41 21.55
CA PHE A 252 8.83 5.46 20.70
C PHE A 252 10.37 5.33 20.65
N ASN A 253 10.91 5.04 19.46
CA ASN A 253 12.33 4.85 19.25
C ASN A 253 12.85 5.84 18.19
N PRO A 254 13.31 7.06 18.58
CA PRO A 254 13.75 8.06 17.63
C PRO A 254 15.16 7.75 17.10
N GLY A 255 15.32 7.72 15.80
CA GLY A 255 16.64 7.53 15.18
C GLY A 255 16.61 6.77 13.87
N PHE A 256 17.79 6.59 13.30
CA PHE A 256 18.00 5.81 12.08
C PHE A 256 18.26 4.33 12.36
N THR A 257 18.91 4.01 13.48
CA THR A 257 19.36 2.65 13.82
C THR A 257 18.37 1.93 14.72
N GLY A 258 18.37 0.58 14.69
CA GLY A 258 17.52 -0.24 15.57
C GLY A 258 16.03 -0.18 15.22
N GLN A 259 15.67 0.26 14.04
CA GLN A 259 14.27 0.36 13.62
C GLN A 259 13.71 -1.00 13.18
N PRO A 260 12.48 -1.36 13.61
CA PRO A 260 11.89 -2.66 13.27
C PRO A 260 11.70 -2.82 11.76
N VAL A 261 12.26 -3.91 11.18
CA VAL A 261 12.10 -4.27 9.76
C VAL A 261 12.41 -3.08 8.84
N ALA A 262 13.54 -2.42 9.08
CA ALA A 262 14.01 -1.25 8.32
C ALA A 262 15.54 -1.29 8.18
N HIS A 263 16.07 -0.66 7.15
CA HIS A 263 17.52 -0.45 6.96
C HIS A 263 17.85 1.04 6.92
N ASN A 264 19.13 1.36 7.11
CA ASN A 264 19.64 2.74 7.29
C ASN A 264 20.20 3.34 5.99
N ASP A 265 20.14 2.64 4.86
CA ASP A 265 20.62 3.18 3.59
C ASP A 265 19.66 4.25 3.07
N GLY A 266 19.95 5.52 3.38
CA GLY A 266 19.10 6.66 3.04
C GLY A 266 18.90 6.83 1.54
N LEU A 267 19.93 6.59 0.72
CA LEU A 267 19.83 6.73 -0.73
C LEU A 267 18.82 5.75 -1.32
N TRP A 268 18.88 4.48 -0.90
CA TRP A 268 17.98 3.47 -1.44
C TRP A 268 16.58 3.52 -0.80
N ASN A 269 16.45 4.04 0.42
CA ASN A 269 15.17 4.42 0.98
C ASN A 269 14.50 5.53 0.14
N PHE A 270 15.25 6.57 -0.25
CA PHE A 270 14.78 7.64 -1.11
C PHE A 270 14.42 7.15 -2.51
N LEU A 271 15.31 6.44 -3.20
CA LEU A 271 15.09 5.98 -4.58
C LEU A 271 13.96 4.96 -4.67
N GLY A 272 13.87 4.00 -3.75
CA GLY A 272 12.80 3.02 -3.69
C GLY A 272 11.43 3.68 -3.54
N THR A 273 11.32 4.64 -2.62
CA THR A 273 10.06 5.37 -2.41
C THR A 273 9.75 6.36 -3.54
N ALA A 274 10.76 6.93 -4.21
CA ALA A 274 10.55 7.77 -5.39
C ALA A 274 9.98 6.96 -6.56
N LEU A 275 10.52 5.77 -6.83
CA LEU A 275 9.98 4.84 -7.82
C LEU A 275 8.53 4.45 -7.48
N MET A 276 8.28 4.07 -6.22
CA MET A 276 6.94 3.74 -5.73
C MET A 276 5.97 4.92 -5.89
N GLY A 277 6.39 6.13 -5.52
CA GLY A 277 5.58 7.34 -5.62
C GLY A 277 5.18 7.66 -7.05
N TRP A 278 6.14 7.61 -7.98
CA TRP A 278 5.89 7.85 -9.40
C TRP A 278 4.93 6.80 -9.98
N GLY A 279 5.21 5.51 -9.81
CA GLY A 279 4.33 4.43 -10.28
C GLY A 279 2.91 4.53 -9.71
N CYS A 280 2.76 4.85 -8.43
CA CYS A 280 1.46 5.04 -7.78
C CYS A 280 0.66 6.21 -8.36
N VAL A 281 1.30 7.31 -8.79
CA VAL A 281 0.60 8.42 -9.47
C VAL A 281 0.05 7.97 -10.80
N LEU A 282 0.84 7.25 -11.59
CA LEU A 282 0.41 6.73 -12.89
C LEU A 282 -0.73 5.72 -12.77
N LEU A 283 -0.75 4.92 -11.70
CA LEU A 283 -1.83 3.99 -11.36
C LEU A 283 -3.08 4.68 -10.78
N GLY A 284 -2.98 5.94 -10.40
CA GLY A 284 -4.07 6.71 -9.80
C GLY A 284 -4.29 6.46 -8.30
N GLY A 285 -3.41 5.73 -7.61
CA GLY A 285 -3.53 5.50 -6.16
C GLY A 285 -2.41 4.66 -5.55
N CYS A 286 -2.19 4.82 -4.25
CA CYS A 286 -1.24 4.02 -3.48
C CYS A 286 -1.73 2.56 -3.31
N PRO A 287 -0.88 1.62 -2.85
CA PRO A 287 -1.27 0.23 -2.65
C PRO A 287 -2.55 0.04 -1.83
N LEU A 288 -2.75 0.82 -0.75
CA LEU A 288 -4.01 0.80 0.00
C LEU A 288 -5.18 1.19 -0.89
N ARG A 289 -5.07 2.27 -1.66
CA ARG A 289 -6.17 2.73 -2.53
C ARG A 289 -6.49 1.73 -3.63
N GLN A 290 -5.49 1.05 -4.20
CA GLN A 290 -5.71 -0.01 -5.19
C GLN A 290 -6.48 -1.19 -4.58
N LEU A 291 -6.16 -1.60 -3.36
CA LEU A 291 -6.86 -2.66 -2.66
C LEU A 291 -8.33 -2.27 -2.36
N ILE A 292 -8.57 -1.04 -1.90
CA ILE A 292 -9.92 -0.50 -1.67
C ILE A 292 -10.73 -0.47 -2.98
N LEU A 293 -10.15 -0.01 -4.08
CA LEU A 293 -10.81 0.05 -5.38
C LEU A 293 -11.12 -1.36 -5.91
N ALA A 294 -10.21 -2.33 -5.72
CA ALA A 294 -10.46 -3.72 -6.07
C ALA A 294 -11.67 -4.30 -5.30
N GLY A 295 -11.80 -3.99 -3.99
CA GLY A 295 -12.99 -4.32 -3.21
C GLY A 295 -14.26 -3.60 -3.67
N GLN A 296 -14.13 -2.44 -4.30
CA GLN A 296 -15.22 -1.60 -4.82
C GLN A 296 -15.74 -2.06 -6.20
N GLY A 297 -15.08 -3.07 -6.81
CA GLY A 297 -15.45 -3.63 -8.11
C GLY A 297 -14.61 -3.15 -9.30
N GLU A 298 -13.47 -2.49 -9.05
CA GLU A 298 -12.55 -2.04 -10.09
C GLU A 298 -11.55 -3.14 -10.47
N SER A 299 -11.80 -3.84 -11.57
CA SER A 299 -10.93 -4.91 -12.07
C SER A 299 -9.53 -4.41 -12.44
N ASP A 300 -9.39 -3.17 -12.90
CA ASP A 300 -8.10 -2.53 -13.18
C ASP A 300 -7.22 -2.44 -11.93
N SER A 301 -7.84 -2.16 -10.78
CA SER A 301 -7.16 -2.13 -9.48
C SER A 301 -6.82 -3.53 -8.97
N ALA A 302 -7.69 -4.51 -9.23
CA ALA A 302 -7.40 -5.92 -8.95
C ALA A 302 -6.17 -6.41 -9.73
N VAL A 303 -6.08 -6.09 -11.02
CA VAL A 303 -4.91 -6.39 -11.86
C VAL A 303 -3.65 -5.70 -11.32
N THR A 304 -3.76 -4.46 -10.84
CA THR A 304 -2.65 -3.75 -10.19
C THR A 304 -2.18 -4.48 -8.92
N VAL A 305 -3.12 -4.96 -8.08
CA VAL A 305 -2.78 -5.74 -6.87
C VAL A 305 -2.11 -7.06 -7.24
N LEU A 306 -2.59 -7.77 -8.26
CA LEU A 306 -1.94 -8.98 -8.78
C LEU A 306 -0.52 -8.66 -9.29
N GLY A 307 -0.32 -7.53 -9.96
CA GLY A 307 1.01 -7.05 -10.34
C GLY A 307 1.91 -6.82 -9.13
N MET A 308 1.38 -6.22 -8.05
CA MET A 308 2.14 -6.07 -6.80
C MET A 308 2.49 -7.42 -6.15
N MET A 309 1.60 -8.41 -6.16
CA MET A 309 1.89 -9.76 -5.65
C MET A 309 2.96 -10.46 -6.48
N CYS A 310 2.87 -10.36 -7.81
CA CYS A 310 3.91 -10.87 -8.72
C CYS A 310 5.26 -10.17 -8.48
N GLY A 311 5.24 -8.84 -8.31
CA GLY A 311 6.42 -8.06 -7.92
C GLY A 311 7.05 -8.53 -6.60
N ALA A 312 6.22 -8.89 -5.61
CA ALA A 312 6.71 -9.47 -4.36
C ALA A 312 7.37 -10.84 -4.57
N ALA A 313 6.78 -11.69 -5.41
CA ALA A 313 7.39 -12.97 -5.79
C ALA A 313 8.76 -12.77 -6.46
N PHE A 314 8.87 -11.87 -7.44
CA PHE A 314 10.14 -11.53 -8.09
C PHE A 314 11.16 -10.98 -7.09
N CYS A 315 10.74 -10.07 -6.21
CA CYS A 315 11.63 -9.48 -5.21
C CYS A 315 12.28 -10.52 -4.32
N HIS A 316 11.58 -11.56 -3.92
CA HIS A 316 12.14 -12.57 -3.03
C HIS A 316 12.86 -13.69 -3.80
N ASN A 317 12.33 -14.17 -4.93
CA ASN A 317 12.96 -15.23 -5.70
C ASN A 317 14.25 -14.77 -6.40
N LEU A 318 14.34 -13.50 -6.82
CA LEU A 318 15.52 -12.93 -7.48
C LEU A 318 16.40 -12.12 -6.52
N LYS A 319 16.13 -12.16 -5.22
CA LYS A 319 16.86 -11.41 -4.18
C LYS A 319 16.92 -9.90 -4.46
N LEU A 320 15.79 -9.30 -4.85
CA LEU A 320 15.68 -7.86 -5.10
C LEU A 320 15.22 -7.10 -3.85
N ALA A 321 14.52 -7.77 -2.92
CA ALA A 321 14.05 -7.15 -1.68
C ALA A 321 15.22 -6.79 -0.76
N SER A 322 15.10 -5.66 -0.08
CA SER A 322 16.00 -5.29 1.03
C SER A 322 15.72 -6.15 2.26
N SER A 323 16.66 -6.14 3.19
CA SER A 323 16.51 -6.68 4.55
C SER A 323 16.86 -5.60 5.59
N ALA A 324 16.87 -5.95 6.87
CA ALA A 324 17.36 -5.06 7.92
C ALA A 324 18.84 -4.70 7.73
N ASP A 325 19.61 -5.58 7.07
CA ASP A 325 21.04 -5.39 6.78
C ASP A 325 21.28 -4.41 5.62
N GLY A 326 20.23 -4.06 4.87
CA GLY A 326 20.29 -3.11 3.76
C GLY A 326 19.79 -3.65 2.42
N PRO A 327 19.95 -2.86 1.35
CA PRO A 327 19.53 -3.21 0.01
C PRO A 327 20.54 -4.18 -0.64
N THR A 328 20.02 -5.13 -1.41
CA THR A 328 20.83 -6.07 -2.20
C THR A 328 21.34 -5.41 -3.49
N GLY A 329 22.45 -5.93 -4.06
CA GLY A 329 22.94 -5.48 -5.36
C GLY A 329 21.90 -5.61 -6.47
N ASN A 330 21.22 -6.76 -6.52
CA ASN A 330 20.15 -7.01 -7.50
C ASN A 330 18.97 -6.04 -7.31
N GLY A 331 18.60 -5.74 -6.05
CA GLY A 331 17.55 -4.78 -5.74
C GLY A 331 17.87 -3.37 -6.24
N LYS A 332 19.13 -2.93 -6.09
CA LYS A 332 19.60 -1.64 -6.60
C LYS A 332 19.42 -1.56 -8.13
N ILE A 333 19.85 -2.60 -8.85
CA ILE A 333 19.66 -2.70 -10.31
C ILE A 333 18.17 -2.67 -10.67
N ALA A 334 17.34 -3.43 -9.95
CA ALA A 334 15.89 -3.50 -10.21
C ALA A 334 15.20 -2.14 -10.04
N VAL A 335 15.61 -1.32 -9.07
CA VAL A 335 15.09 0.05 -8.90
C VAL A 335 15.50 0.95 -10.06
N ILE A 336 16.75 0.88 -10.53
CA ILE A 336 17.23 1.65 -11.69
C ILE A 336 16.44 1.23 -12.94
N VAL A 337 16.31 -0.07 -13.22
CA VAL A 337 15.48 -0.59 -14.32
C VAL A 337 14.05 -0.11 -14.18
N GLY A 338 13.51 -0.09 -12.95
CA GLY A 338 12.17 0.41 -12.66
C GLY A 338 11.97 1.87 -13.06
N PHE A 339 12.95 2.73 -12.78
CA PHE A 339 12.89 4.13 -13.25
C PHE A 339 12.85 4.24 -14.77
N VAL A 340 13.68 3.44 -15.48
CA VAL A 340 13.68 3.41 -16.94
C VAL A 340 12.32 2.96 -17.48
N VAL A 341 11.78 1.86 -16.96
CA VAL A 341 10.48 1.33 -17.42
C VAL A 341 9.35 2.29 -17.12
N VAL A 342 9.28 2.86 -15.91
CA VAL A 342 8.23 3.82 -15.54
C VAL A 342 8.34 5.09 -16.38
N LEU A 343 9.57 5.54 -16.73
CA LEU A 343 9.78 6.66 -17.65
C LEU A 343 9.27 6.34 -19.05
N VAL A 344 9.63 5.18 -19.60
CA VAL A 344 9.15 4.75 -20.94
C VAL A 344 7.62 4.68 -20.97
N VAL A 345 7.00 4.06 -19.97
CA VAL A 345 5.52 4.03 -19.82
C VAL A 345 4.95 5.45 -19.76
N SER A 346 5.57 6.33 -18.96
CA SER A 346 5.13 7.72 -18.85
C SER A 346 5.16 8.45 -20.19
N LEU A 347 6.21 8.24 -20.99
CA LEU A 347 6.35 8.88 -22.31
C LEU A 347 5.37 8.29 -23.34
N LEU A 348 5.22 6.98 -23.39
CA LEU A 348 4.35 6.30 -24.36
C LEU A 348 2.86 6.60 -24.14
N PHE A 349 2.44 6.78 -22.90
CA PHE A 349 1.04 7.02 -22.53
C PHE A 349 0.71 8.50 -22.28
N THR A 350 1.66 9.39 -22.50
CA THR A 350 1.40 10.83 -22.53
C THR A 350 0.99 11.23 -23.95
N LYS A 351 -0.21 11.77 -24.11
CA LYS A 351 -0.66 12.30 -25.40
C LYS A 351 0.25 13.46 -25.80
N LYS A 352 0.78 13.43 -27.03
CA LYS A 352 1.34 14.65 -27.63
C LYS A 352 0.21 15.68 -27.68
N ALA A 353 0.49 16.90 -27.20
CA ALA A 353 -0.39 18.02 -27.48
C ALA A 353 -0.55 18.06 -29.02
N GLU A 354 -1.76 17.90 -29.52
CA GLU A 354 -2.05 18.27 -30.90
C GLU A 354 -1.79 19.77 -30.98
N GLU A 355 -0.78 20.15 -31.79
CA GLU A 355 -0.48 21.55 -32.14
C GLU A 355 -1.64 22.16 -32.93
#